data_36dfc9028fbeac98f8d9bc35d1b881df
#
_entry.id   36dfc9028fbeac98f8d9bc35d1b881df
#
_cell.length_a   1.000
_cell.length_b   1.000
_cell.length_c   1.000
_cell.angle_alpha   90.00
_cell.angle_beta   90.00
_cell.angle_gamma   90.00
#
_symmetry.space_group_name_H-M   'P 1'
#
loop_
_entity.id
_entity.type
_entity.pdbx_description
1 polymer ?
#
loop_
_entity_poly.entity_id
_entity_poly.type
_entity_poly.pdbx_seq_one_letter_code
_entity_poly.pdbx_strand_id
1 'polypeptide(L)'
;MIWKRDWGLVGRQVVAWMVMLALYVAIIAVASRFLSGTWFYMIIGFVFISAFVQFFFSDKMVQATMKVRVVTEDEEPKLYNMIRRLADEANLPMPRVGIIEHRAMANIPNAFATGRGPKHALVAVTPKIRYLLTDEELEAVLAHELSHVKNRDMLTMTIGSFAVMIAEVILNN
;
A
#
# COMPACT_ATOMS: atom_id res chain seq x y z
N MET A 1 13.51 -6.22 19.10
CA MET A 1 12.14 -5.64 19.00
C MET A 1 11.12 -6.78 19.07
N ILE A 2 10.09 -6.73 19.93
CA ILE A 2 9.12 -7.85 20.04
C ILE A 2 7.98 -7.57 19.05
N TRP A 3 7.99 -8.25 17.91
CA TRP A 3 6.98 -8.17 16.86
C TRP A 3 5.72 -8.96 17.27
N LYS A 4 4.88 -8.43 18.15
CA LYS A 4 3.61 -9.06 18.53
C LYS A 4 2.49 -8.58 17.60
N ARG A 5 1.61 -9.51 17.21
CA ARG A 5 0.37 -9.16 16.48
C ARG A 5 -0.53 -8.34 17.41
N ASP A 6 -0.88 -7.14 16.97
CA ASP A 6 -1.80 -6.28 17.72
C ASP A 6 -3.26 -6.64 17.38
N TRP A 7 -3.89 -7.37 18.31
CA TRP A 7 -5.30 -7.76 18.15
C TRP A 7 -6.25 -6.57 18.21
N GLY A 8 -5.89 -5.50 18.89
CA GLY A 8 -6.65 -4.26 18.91
C GLY A 8 -6.67 -3.58 17.54
N LEU A 9 -5.52 -3.61 16.85
CA LEU A 9 -5.40 -3.14 15.45
C LEU A 9 -6.26 -3.99 14.51
N VAL A 10 -6.19 -5.32 14.64
CA VAL A 10 -7.01 -6.24 13.83
C VAL A 10 -8.50 -5.97 14.03
N GLY A 11 -8.95 -5.75 15.27
CA GLY A 11 -10.34 -5.40 15.56
C GLY A 11 -10.77 -4.10 14.86
N ARG A 12 -9.93 -3.05 14.92
CA ARG A 12 -10.21 -1.78 14.24
C ARG A 12 -10.23 -1.94 12.71
N GLN A 13 -9.36 -2.76 12.16
CA GLN A 13 -9.37 -3.09 10.72
C GLN A 13 -10.67 -3.79 10.32
N VAL A 14 -11.14 -4.78 11.08
CA VAL A 14 -12.40 -5.47 10.81
C VAL A 14 -13.60 -4.49 10.85
N VAL A 15 -13.63 -3.59 11.83
CA VAL A 15 -14.66 -2.54 11.88
C VAL A 15 -14.60 -1.64 10.67
N ALA A 16 -13.40 -1.18 10.26
CA ALA A 16 -13.23 -0.36 9.06
C ALA A 16 -13.71 -1.09 7.80
N TRP A 17 -13.45 -2.38 7.68
CA TRP A 17 -13.92 -3.19 6.55
C TRP A 17 -15.45 -3.32 6.53
N MET A 18 -16.08 -3.52 7.70
CA MET A 18 -17.54 -3.57 7.78
C MET A 18 -18.18 -2.23 7.40
N VAL A 19 -17.62 -1.12 7.87
CA VAL A 19 -18.10 0.23 7.51
C VAL A 19 -17.96 0.47 6.01
N MET A 20 -16.82 0.13 5.41
CA MET A 20 -16.62 0.24 3.96
C MET A 20 -17.59 -0.64 3.18
N LEU A 21 -17.80 -1.89 3.60
CA LEU A 21 -18.78 -2.78 2.97
C LEU A 21 -20.20 -2.18 3.02
N ALA A 22 -20.61 -1.66 4.17
CA ALA A 22 -21.91 -1.02 4.31
C ALA A 22 -22.05 0.21 3.41
N LEU A 23 -20.98 1.01 3.29
CA LEU A 23 -20.93 2.16 2.37
C LEU A 23 -21.07 1.72 0.91
N TYR A 24 -20.34 0.69 0.47
CA TYR A 24 -20.48 0.15 -0.88
C TYR A 24 -21.89 -0.35 -1.18
N VAL A 25 -22.50 -1.07 -0.25
CA VAL A 25 -23.88 -1.55 -0.40
C VAL A 25 -24.85 -0.36 -0.51
N ALA A 26 -24.68 0.67 0.32
CA ALA A 26 -25.50 1.88 0.25
C ALA A 26 -25.35 2.62 -1.10
N ILE A 27 -24.12 2.77 -1.59
CA ILE A 27 -23.84 3.39 -2.89
C ILE A 27 -24.52 2.61 -4.03
N ILE A 28 -24.39 1.28 -4.03
CA ILE A 28 -25.01 0.41 -5.04
C ILE A 28 -26.54 0.53 -4.95
N ALA A 29 -27.13 0.54 -3.75
CA ALA A 29 -28.56 0.68 -3.55
C ALA A 29 -29.08 2.05 -4.05
N VAL A 30 -28.35 3.13 -3.81
CA VAL A 30 -28.69 4.46 -4.33
C VAL A 30 -28.55 4.48 -5.85
N ALA A 31 -27.44 4.02 -6.39
CA ALA A 31 -27.20 3.98 -7.83
C ALA A 31 -28.27 3.16 -8.58
N SER A 32 -28.76 2.07 -8.00
CA SER A 32 -29.83 1.26 -8.59
C SER A 32 -31.16 1.99 -8.75
N ARG A 33 -31.37 3.10 -8.04
CA ARG A 33 -32.58 3.95 -8.18
C ARG A 33 -32.50 4.90 -9.37
N PHE A 34 -31.29 5.31 -9.74
CA PHE A 34 -31.05 6.28 -10.82
C PHE A 34 -30.63 5.62 -12.13
N LEU A 35 -29.99 4.46 -12.04
CA LEU A 35 -29.47 3.70 -13.17
C LEU A 35 -30.31 2.43 -13.32
N SER A 36 -30.97 2.28 -14.44
CA SER A 36 -31.78 1.09 -14.74
C SER A 36 -31.27 0.35 -15.97
N GLY A 37 -31.59 -0.96 -16.05
CA GLY A 37 -31.31 -1.79 -17.22
C GLY A 37 -29.81 -2.11 -17.41
N THR A 38 -29.43 -2.24 -18.66
CA THR A 38 -28.08 -2.68 -19.08
C THR A 38 -26.97 -1.78 -18.58
N TRP A 39 -27.19 -0.47 -18.51
CA TRP A 39 -26.19 0.50 -18.05
C TRP A 39 -25.77 0.29 -16.59
N PHE A 40 -26.71 -0.05 -15.73
CA PHE A 40 -26.42 -0.37 -14.32
C PHE A 40 -25.43 -1.55 -14.19
N TYR A 41 -25.69 -2.65 -14.92
CA TYR A 41 -24.80 -3.82 -14.89
C TYR A 41 -23.44 -3.54 -15.54
N MET A 42 -23.41 -2.73 -16.60
CA MET A 42 -22.14 -2.32 -17.22
C MET A 42 -21.26 -1.50 -16.28
N ILE A 43 -21.84 -0.54 -15.55
CA ILE A 43 -21.10 0.29 -14.59
C ILE A 43 -20.60 -0.56 -13.43
N ILE A 44 -21.44 -1.43 -12.87
CA ILE A 44 -21.02 -2.34 -11.81
C ILE A 44 -19.88 -3.25 -12.28
N GLY A 45 -20.02 -3.85 -13.46
CA GLY A 45 -18.96 -4.68 -14.05
C GLY A 45 -17.66 -3.91 -14.24
N PHE A 46 -17.73 -2.69 -14.73
CA PHE A 46 -16.56 -1.81 -14.87
C PHE A 46 -15.90 -1.47 -13.53
N VAL A 47 -16.69 -1.17 -12.50
CA VAL A 47 -16.18 -0.90 -11.14
C VAL A 47 -15.46 -2.13 -10.59
N PHE A 48 -16.05 -3.34 -10.70
CA PHE A 48 -15.40 -4.56 -10.24
C PHE A 48 -14.10 -4.87 -11.00
N ILE A 49 -14.10 -4.72 -12.32
CA ILE A 49 -12.90 -4.92 -13.15
C ILE A 49 -11.82 -3.91 -12.78
N SER A 50 -12.18 -2.65 -12.63
CA SER A 50 -11.25 -1.59 -12.23
C SER A 50 -10.65 -1.86 -10.84
N ALA A 51 -11.49 -2.28 -9.88
CA ALA A 51 -11.07 -2.68 -8.56
C ALA A 51 -10.08 -3.84 -8.60
N PHE A 52 -10.39 -4.86 -9.39
CA PHE A 52 -9.52 -6.02 -9.59
C PHE A 52 -8.16 -5.62 -10.17
N VAL A 53 -8.18 -4.84 -11.25
CA VAL A 53 -6.95 -4.34 -11.90
C VAL A 53 -6.12 -3.52 -10.90
N GLN A 54 -6.72 -2.57 -10.20
CA GLN A 54 -6.01 -1.74 -9.23
C GLN A 54 -5.41 -2.59 -8.10
N PHE A 55 -6.15 -3.55 -7.54
CA PHE A 55 -5.64 -4.43 -6.49
C PHE A 55 -4.41 -5.23 -6.95
N PHE A 56 -4.47 -5.82 -8.14
CA PHE A 56 -3.38 -6.66 -8.64
C PHE A 56 -2.17 -5.87 -9.14
N PHE A 57 -2.38 -4.65 -9.59
CA PHE A 57 -1.32 -3.81 -10.17
C PHE A 57 -0.90 -2.63 -9.29
N SER A 58 -1.44 -2.50 -8.08
CA SER A 58 -1.16 -1.38 -7.17
C SER A 58 0.33 -1.17 -6.91
N ASP A 59 1.08 -2.24 -6.69
CA ASP A 59 2.52 -2.20 -6.47
C ASP A 59 3.29 -1.71 -7.71
N LYS A 60 2.88 -2.15 -8.89
CA LYS A 60 3.48 -1.71 -10.16
C LYS A 60 3.13 -0.26 -10.49
N MET A 61 1.91 0.16 -10.18
CA MET A 61 1.49 1.54 -10.36
C MET A 61 2.29 2.49 -9.46
N VAL A 62 2.47 2.14 -8.18
CA VAL A 62 3.31 2.92 -7.27
C VAL A 62 4.77 2.95 -7.75
N GLN A 63 5.32 1.82 -8.18
CA GLN A 63 6.67 1.78 -8.77
C GLN A 63 6.80 2.73 -9.96
N ALA A 64 5.86 2.70 -10.89
CA ALA A 64 5.89 3.55 -12.08
C ALA A 64 5.73 5.04 -11.73
N THR A 65 4.76 5.37 -10.88
CA THR A 65 4.46 6.75 -10.48
C THR A 65 5.61 7.38 -9.69
N MET A 66 6.16 6.65 -8.74
CA MET A 66 7.27 7.11 -7.89
C MET A 66 8.64 6.88 -8.52
N LYS A 67 8.68 6.27 -9.73
CA LYS A 67 9.92 5.88 -10.41
C LYS A 67 10.84 5.11 -9.46
N VAL A 68 10.30 4.05 -8.83
CA VAL A 68 11.07 3.24 -7.92
C VAL A 68 11.94 2.28 -8.71
N ARG A 69 13.25 2.44 -8.60
CA ARG A 69 14.23 1.47 -9.09
C ARG A 69 14.42 0.39 -8.03
N VAL A 70 14.06 -0.83 -8.39
CA VAL A 70 14.34 -2.00 -7.54
C VAL A 70 15.83 -2.27 -7.59
N VAL A 71 16.43 -2.47 -6.42
CA VAL A 71 17.87 -2.70 -6.26
C VAL A 71 18.15 -4.11 -5.76
N THR A 72 19.32 -4.61 -6.15
CA THR A 72 19.85 -5.90 -5.69
C THR A 72 20.78 -5.71 -4.47
N GLU A 73 21.17 -6.84 -3.86
CA GLU A 73 22.13 -6.84 -2.77
C GLU A 73 23.50 -6.26 -3.18
N ASP A 74 23.94 -6.57 -4.42
CA ASP A 74 25.23 -6.09 -4.94
C ASP A 74 25.23 -4.57 -5.19
N GLU A 75 24.08 -4.00 -5.56
CA GLU A 75 23.96 -2.55 -5.82
C GLU A 75 23.88 -1.73 -4.53
N GLU A 76 23.17 -2.25 -3.53
CA GLU A 76 22.90 -1.55 -2.27
C GLU A 76 23.01 -2.48 -1.06
N PRO A 77 24.23 -3.01 -0.80
CA PRO A 77 24.41 -4.08 0.20
C PRO A 77 23.99 -3.66 1.61
N LYS A 78 24.26 -2.42 1.99
CA LYS A 78 23.94 -1.91 3.32
C LYS A 78 22.43 -1.85 3.57
N LEU A 79 21.71 -1.21 2.67
CA LEU A 79 20.25 -1.08 2.73
C LEU A 79 19.57 -2.45 2.65
N TYR A 80 20.05 -3.29 1.72
CA TYR A 80 19.48 -4.61 1.49
C TYR A 80 19.62 -5.51 2.72
N ASN A 81 20.82 -5.55 3.35
CA ASN A 81 21.07 -6.35 4.53
C ASN A 81 20.33 -5.84 5.78
N MET A 82 20.14 -4.51 5.91
CA MET A 82 19.32 -3.92 6.96
C MET A 82 17.87 -4.39 6.86
N ILE A 83 17.27 -4.31 5.66
CA ILE A 83 15.89 -4.74 5.43
C ILE A 83 15.76 -6.26 5.58
N ARG A 84 16.75 -7.06 5.14
CA ARG A 84 16.79 -8.53 5.33
C ARG A 84 16.72 -8.88 6.81
N ARG A 85 17.60 -8.31 7.63
CA ARG A 85 17.62 -8.55 9.08
C ARG A 85 16.27 -8.23 9.73
N LEU A 86 15.70 -7.06 9.41
CA LEU A 86 14.39 -6.65 9.94
C LEU A 86 13.25 -7.56 9.47
N ALA A 87 13.28 -8.02 8.23
CA ALA A 87 12.29 -8.97 7.71
C ALA A 87 12.38 -10.33 8.42
N ASP A 88 13.59 -10.82 8.63
CA ASP A 88 13.85 -12.09 9.36
C ASP A 88 13.35 -11.98 10.82
N GLU A 89 13.66 -10.90 11.52
CA GLU A 89 13.18 -10.62 12.87
C GLU A 89 11.66 -10.53 12.95
N ALA A 90 11.03 -9.97 11.90
CA ALA A 90 9.59 -9.87 11.80
C ALA A 90 8.90 -11.17 11.36
N ASN A 91 9.65 -12.21 10.98
CA ASN A 91 9.17 -13.42 10.31
C ASN A 91 8.38 -13.10 9.03
N LEU A 92 8.91 -12.20 8.22
CA LEU A 92 8.37 -11.81 6.91
C LEU A 92 9.24 -12.38 5.79
N PRO A 93 8.66 -12.72 4.65
CA PRO A 93 9.46 -12.96 3.45
C PRO A 93 10.20 -11.68 3.06
N MET A 94 11.43 -11.82 2.52
CA MET A 94 12.23 -10.68 2.07
C MET A 94 11.43 -9.83 1.08
N PRO A 95 11.17 -8.54 1.39
CA PRO A 95 10.51 -7.65 0.43
C PRO A 95 11.47 -7.24 -0.68
N ARG A 96 10.93 -6.76 -1.78
CA ARG A 96 11.74 -6.06 -2.77
C ARG A 96 12.22 -4.74 -2.17
N VAL A 97 13.45 -4.39 -2.47
CA VAL A 97 14.08 -3.15 -2.01
C VAL A 97 14.16 -2.17 -3.17
N GLY A 98 13.79 -0.91 -2.95
CA GLY A 98 13.80 0.08 -4.01
C GLY A 98 14.29 1.45 -3.56
N ILE A 99 14.77 2.21 -4.55
CA ILE A 99 15.16 3.62 -4.39
C ILE A 99 14.22 4.47 -5.25
N ILE A 100 13.69 5.54 -4.66
CA ILE A 100 12.78 6.47 -5.32
C ILE A 100 13.61 7.46 -6.12
N GLU A 101 13.49 7.41 -7.46
CA GLU A 101 14.22 8.29 -8.38
C GLU A 101 13.36 9.44 -8.92
N HIS A 102 12.10 9.56 -8.48
CA HIS A 102 11.24 10.65 -8.92
C HIS A 102 11.78 11.99 -8.43
N ARG A 103 12.07 12.92 -9.35
CA ARG A 103 12.77 14.20 -9.07
C ARG A 103 12.13 15.02 -7.96
N ALA A 104 10.80 15.10 -7.92
CA ALA A 104 10.10 15.86 -6.88
C ALA A 104 10.16 15.18 -5.51
N MET A 105 10.32 13.86 -5.45
CA MET A 105 10.34 13.07 -4.21
C MET A 105 11.75 12.79 -3.71
N ALA A 106 12.75 12.74 -4.61
CA ALA A 106 14.12 12.37 -4.25
C ALA A 106 14.75 13.29 -3.18
N ASN A 107 14.32 14.55 -3.14
CA ASN A 107 14.78 15.56 -2.18
C ASN A 107 13.93 15.65 -0.89
N ILE A 108 12.87 14.84 -0.80
CA ILE A 108 12.03 14.75 0.41
C ILE A 108 12.47 13.51 1.19
N PRO A 109 12.89 13.62 2.47
CA PRO A 109 13.23 12.43 3.25
C PRO A 109 11.97 11.59 3.48
N ASN A 110 11.90 10.44 2.83
CA ASN A 110 10.74 9.56 2.93
C ASN A 110 11.12 8.09 2.73
N ALA A 111 10.40 7.22 3.40
CA ALA A 111 10.39 5.77 3.17
C ALA A 111 8.95 5.29 3.16
N PHE A 112 8.65 4.24 2.42
CA PHE A 112 7.33 3.62 2.47
C PHE A 112 7.40 2.14 2.13
N ALA A 113 6.42 1.39 2.63
CA ALA A 113 6.15 0.03 2.18
C ALA A 113 4.85 -0.02 1.39
N THR A 114 4.84 -0.79 0.31
CA THR A 114 3.65 -1.03 -0.51
C THR A 114 3.59 -2.47 -0.98
N GLY A 115 2.43 -2.89 -1.46
CA GLY A 115 2.20 -4.24 -2.01
C GLY A 115 0.87 -4.83 -1.54
N ARG A 116 0.37 -5.83 -2.26
CA ARG A 116 -0.90 -6.51 -1.93
C ARG A 116 -0.80 -7.53 -0.78
N GLY A 117 0.37 -7.65 -0.18
CA GLY A 117 0.62 -8.53 0.97
C GLY A 117 2.09 -8.83 1.16
N PRO A 118 2.48 -9.53 2.25
CA PRO A 118 3.88 -9.73 2.61
C PRO A 118 4.75 -10.34 1.51
N LYS A 119 4.22 -11.29 0.73
CA LYS A 119 4.94 -11.94 -0.38
C LYS A 119 5.20 -11.02 -1.58
N HIS A 120 4.49 -9.91 -1.68
CA HIS A 120 4.57 -8.96 -2.77
C HIS A 120 4.97 -7.55 -2.28
N ALA A 121 5.50 -7.47 -1.06
CA ALA A 121 5.92 -6.22 -0.47
C ALA A 121 7.12 -5.60 -1.22
N LEU A 122 7.09 -4.29 -1.29
CA LEU A 122 8.19 -3.44 -1.75
C LEU A 122 8.42 -2.38 -0.67
N VAL A 123 9.64 -2.29 -0.18
CA VAL A 123 10.10 -1.21 0.71
C VAL A 123 10.97 -0.28 -0.11
N ALA A 124 10.59 0.98 -0.18
CA ALA A 124 11.32 1.98 -0.96
C ALA A 124 11.72 3.17 -0.10
N VAL A 125 12.90 3.69 -0.36
CA VAL A 125 13.47 4.86 0.33
C VAL A 125 13.89 5.92 -0.68
N THR A 126 13.81 7.19 -0.28
CA THR A 126 14.41 8.27 -1.05
C THR A 126 15.92 8.35 -0.81
N PRO A 127 16.72 8.85 -1.75
CA PRO A 127 18.12 9.14 -1.50
C PRO A 127 18.32 10.09 -0.31
N LYS A 128 17.40 11.06 -0.15
CA LYS A 128 17.50 12.10 0.89
C LYS A 128 17.43 11.53 2.30
N ILE A 129 16.52 10.56 2.59
CA ILE A 129 16.41 9.98 3.93
C ILE A 129 17.67 9.20 4.30
N ARG A 130 18.28 8.51 3.33
CA ARG A 130 19.53 7.74 3.52
C ARG A 130 20.73 8.64 3.83
N TYR A 131 20.72 9.85 3.30
CA TYR A 131 21.76 10.84 3.56
C TYR A 131 21.53 11.58 4.90
N LEU A 132 20.28 11.76 5.30
CA LEU A 132 19.91 12.56 6.45
C LEU A 132 20.01 11.79 7.77
N LEU A 133 19.66 10.51 7.75
CA LEU A 133 19.56 9.66 8.95
C LEU A 133 20.83 8.85 9.18
N THR A 134 21.14 8.60 10.45
CA THR A 134 22.09 7.57 10.84
C THR A 134 21.53 6.18 10.50
N ASP A 135 22.38 5.14 10.60
CA ASP A 135 21.94 3.78 10.33
C ASP A 135 20.86 3.30 11.30
N GLU A 136 21.00 3.64 12.57
CA GLU A 136 20.06 3.29 13.63
C GLU A 136 18.71 3.99 13.43
N GLU A 137 18.73 5.26 13.02
CA GLU A 137 17.52 6.02 12.72
C GLU A 137 16.83 5.48 11.47
N LEU A 138 17.59 5.17 10.42
CA LEU A 138 17.03 4.58 9.19
C LEU A 138 16.45 3.20 9.47
N GLU A 139 17.14 2.38 10.29
CA GLU A 139 16.65 1.07 10.71
C GLU A 139 15.31 1.18 11.46
N ALA A 140 15.18 2.17 12.36
CA ALA A 140 13.92 2.40 13.08
C ALA A 140 12.77 2.77 12.13
N VAL A 141 13.03 3.61 11.13
CA VAL A 141 12.04 3.94 10.08
C VAL A 141 11.67 2.71 9.28
N LEU A 142 12.63 1.93 8.80
CA LEU A 142 12.39 0.72 8.03
C LEU A 142 11.64 -0.35 8.84
N ALA A 143 11.93 -0.47 10.13
CA ALA A 143 11.19 -1.35 11.03
C ALA A 143 9.73 -0.92 11.14
N HIS A 144 9.47 0.39 11.21
CA HIS A 144 8.12 0.92 11.20
C HIS A 144 7.37 0.56 9.91
N GLU A 145 7.99 0.76 8.75
CA GLU A 145 7.40 0.40 7.45
C GLU A 145 7.12 -1.10 7.32
N LEU A 146 8.04 -1.94 7.79
CA LEU A 146 7.85 -3.39 7.81
C LEU A 146 6.73 -3.83 8.78
N SER A 147 6.44 -3.04 9.82
CA SER A 147 5.29 -3.31 10.69
C SER A 147 3.97 -3.22 9.94
N HIS A 148 3.83 -2.28 9.02
CA HIS A 148 2.66 -2.17 8.13
C HIS A 148 2.53 -3.36 7.18
N VAL A 149 3.66 -3.88 6.68
CA VAL A 149 3.67 -5.13 5.89
C VAL A 149 3.15 -6.31 6.72
N LYS A 150 3.65 -6.44 7.96
CA LYS A 150 3.26 -7.51 8.86
C LYS A 150 1.78 -7.46 9.24
N ASN A 151 1.27 -6.28 9.53
CA ASN A 151 -0.12 -6.07 9.92
C ASN A 151 -1.10 -6.04 8.72
N ARG A 152 -0.59 -6.09 7.48
CA ARG A 152 -1.37 -5.99 6.24
C ARG A 152 -2.18 -4.70 6.10
N ASP A 153 -1.70 -3.61 6.68
CA ASP A 153 -2.36 -2.30 6.64
C ASP A 153 -2.50 -1.77 5.21
N MET A 154 -1.55 -2.14 4.34
CA MET A 154 -1.55 -1.79 2.92
C MET A 154 -2.83 -2.22 2.20
N LEU A 155 -3.39 -3.39 2.54
CA LEU A 155 -4.65 -3.86 1.96
C LEU A 155 -5.82 -2.96 2.37
N THR A 156 -5.86 -2.57 3.64
CA THR A 156 -6.90 -1.68 4.18
C THR A 156 -6.85 -0.30 3.51
N MET A 157 -5.65 0.25 3.33
CA MET A 157 -5.46 1.53 2.62
C MET A 157 -5.89 1.44 1.15
N THR A 158 -5.54 0.36 0.46
CA THR A 158 -5.95 0.15 -0.94
C THR A 158 -7.47 0.09 -1.06
N ILE A 159 -8.16 -0.67 -0.20
CA ILE A 159 -9.62 -0.77 -0.22
C ILE A 159 -10.26 0.59 0.11
N GLY A 160 -9.71 1.34 1.07
CA GLY A 160 -10.19 2.68 1.41
C GLY A 160 -10.11 3.68 0.24
N SER A 161 -9.04 3.64 -0.54
CA SER A 161 -8.87 4.53 -1.69
C SER A 161 -9.92 4.32 -2.79
N PHE A 162 -10.45 3.09 -2.91
CA PHE A 162 -11.56 2.82 -3.83
C PHE A 162 -12.85 3.55 -3.46
N ALA A 163 -13.18 3.61 -2.16
CA ALA A 163 -14.38 4.30 -1.70
C ALA A 163 -14.31 5.79 -2.06
N VAL A 164 -13.13 6.40 -1.91
CA VAL A 164 -12.90 7.80 -2.28
C VAL A 164 -13.06 7.99 -3.79
N MET A 165 -12.44 7.15 -4.61
CA MET A 165 -12.54 7.24 -6.07
C MET A 165 -13.99 7.10 -6.57
N ILE A 166 -14.76 6.16 -5.99
CA ILE A 166 -16.18 6.00 -6.37
C ILE A 166 -16.98 7.25 -5.96
N ALA A 167 -16.73 7.79 -4.76
CA ALA A 167 -17.38 9.01 -4.32
C ALA A 167 -17.07 10.20 -5.23
N GLU A 168 -15.81 10.36 -5.67
CA GLU A 168 -15.42 11.40 -6.62
C GLU A 168 -16.14 11.27 -7.96
N VAL A 169 -16.27 10.06 -8.51
CA VAL A 169 -16.99 9.81 -9.76
C VAL A 169 -18.47 10.18 -9.62
N ILE A 170 -19.10 9.92 -8.47
CA ILE A 170 -20.51 10.25 -8.24
C ILE A 170 -20.71 11.75 -8.04
N LEU A 171 -19.80 12.42 -7.33
CA LEU A 171 -19.95 13.85 -7.00
C LEU A 171 -19.59 14.78 -8.16
N ASN A 172 -18.80 14.32 -9.13
CA ASN A 172 -18.33 15.12 -10.27
C ASN A 172 -19.15 14.89 -11.56
N ASN A 173 -20.22 14.08 -11.50
CA ASN A 173 -21.25 13.91 -12.55
C ASN A 173 -22.57 14.53 -12.09
#